data_63577551199e311e9c42b825ab0792b6
#
_entry.id   63577551199e311e9c42b825ab0792b6
#
_cell.length_a   1.000
_cell.length_b   1.000
_cell.length_c   1.000
_cell.angle_alpha   90.00
_cell.angle_beta   90.00
_cell.angle_gamma   90.00
#
_symmetry.space_group_name_H-M   'P 1'
#
loop_
_entity.id
_entity.type
_entity.pdbx_description
1 polymer ?
#
loop_
_entity_poly.entity_id
_entity_poly.type
_entity_poly.pdbx_seq_one_letter_code
_entity_poly.pdbx_strand_id
1 'polypeptide(L)'
;MLSGVSGYDSWWVVYADGQRISNVDQPSAALSHLFAHVNRRVVEYSPSNAVPLHAAACAWQGAAVVIAGASGSGKSTITAGLVSRGLSYLTDEVAVVNPVDLTVAPYAKPLTIKSGSWPVLAGLRPIVPESIADVTMTQWHLAPTQLAGGVATAPHPVRLLLRCRWQHGSPTLLRPVSRAGLVLDLALDMFRPRQRIPWQLEVLARLAAGSLAYDLVYGDLDDATEAIVELLERE
;
A
#
# COMPACT_ATOMS: atom_id res chain seq x y z
N MET A 1 -18.80 -5.35 12.35
CA MET A 1 -18.01 -6.27 13.20
C MET A 1 -18.73 -6.42 14.53
N LEU A 2 -18.94 -7.65 14.97
CA LEU A 2 -19.53 -7.96 16.28
C LEU A 2 -18.49 -8.76 17.06
N SER A 3 -18.31 -8.41 18.32
CA SER A 3 -17.51 -9.18 19.27
C SER A 3 -18.45 -9.88 20.25
N GLY A 4 -18.06 -11.08 20.68
CA GLY A 4 -18.83 -11.83 21.65
C GLY A 4 -17.92 -12.57 22.62
N VAL A 5 -18.42 -12.79 23.83
CA VAL A 5 -17.77 -13.62 24.85
C VAL A 5 -18.73 -14.76 25.21
N SER A 6 -18.24 -16.00 25.15
CA SER A 6 -18.97 -17.20 25.51
C SER A 6 -18.12 -18.03 26.48
N GLY A 7 -18.55 -18.16 27.70
CA GLY A 7 -17.77 -18.82 28.73
C GLY A 7 -16.46 -18.07 29.02
N TYR A 8 -15.31 -18.77 28.88
CA TYR A 8 -13.97 -18.21 29.04
C TYR A 8 -13.30 -17.86 27.74
N ASP A 9 -13.93 -18.17 26.60
CA ASP A 9 -13.36 -17.91 25.27
C ASP A 9 -13.97 -16.63 24.69
N SER A 10 -13.12 -15.71 24.25
CA SER A 10 -13.50 -14.54 23.46
C SER A 10 -13.24 -14.81 22.00
N TRP A 11 -14.16 -14.41 21.13
CA TRP A 11 -13.99 -14.49 19.68
C TRP A 11 -14.48 -13.21 19.00
N TRP A 12 -13.95 -13.00 17.82
CA TRP A 12 -14.29 -11.85 16.98
C TRP A 12 -14.95 -12.36 15.72
N VAL A 13 -16.17 -11.88 15.46
CA VAL A 13 -16.92 -12.25 14.26
C VAL A 13 -17.03 -11.03 13.37
N VAL A 14 -16.64 -11.19 12.09
CA VAL A 14 -16.76 -10.13 11.09
C VAL A 14 -17.89 -10.49 10.15
N TYR A 15 -18.83 -9.56 10.02
CA TYR A 15 -19.92 -9.64 9.05
C TYR A 15 -19.72 -8.58 7.97
N ALA A 16 -20.00 -8.93 6.72
CA ALA A 16 -20.10 -8.01 5.61
C ALA A 16 -21.26 -8.42 4.70
N ASP A 17 -22.05 -7.47 4.26
CA ASP A 17 -23.22 -7.68 3.41
C ASP A 17 -24.20 -8.75 3.97
N GLY A 18 -24.37 -8.76 5.28
CA GLY A 18 -25.23 -9.72 5.99
C GLY A 18 -24.66 -11.14 6.12
N GLN A 19 -23.46 -11.40 5.61
CA GLN A 19 -22.80 -12.71 5.68
C GLN A 19 -21.63 -12.70 6.66
N ARG A 20 -21.44 -13.80 7.37
CA ARG A 20 -20.27 -14.00 8.21
C ARG A 20 -19.06 -14.32 7.33
N ILE A 21 -18.06 -13.42 7.34
CA ILE A 21 -16.83 -13.59 6.57
C ILE A 21 -15.67 -14.12 7.40
N SER A 22 -15.75 -14.01 8.74
CA SER A 22 -14.68 -14.47 9.64
C SER A 22 -15.22 -14.76 11.03
N ASN A 23 -14.59 -15.73 11.71
CA ASN A 23 -14.73 -16.00 13.14
C ASN A 23 -13.34 -16.40 13.66
N VAL A 24 -12.75 -15.57 14.51
CA VAL A 24 -11.36 -15.72 14.97
C VAL A 24 -11.26 -15.35 16.46
N ASP A 25 -10.26 -15.88 17.13
CA ASP A 25 -9.96 -15.62 18.55
C ASP A 25 -9.14 -14.35 18.78
N GLN A 26 -8.52 -13.81 17.72
CA GLN A 26 -7.68 -12.62 17.82
C GLN A 26 -8.32 -11.41 17.11
N PRO A 27 -8.43 -10.24 17.77
CA PRO A 27 -8.98 -9.04 17.14
C PRO A 27 -8.12 -8.54 15.97
N SER A 28 -6.81 -8.74 16.02
CA SER A 28 -5.90 -8.40 14.90
C SER A 28 -6.19 -9.24 13.65
N ALA A 29 -6.53 -10.52 13.82
CA ALA A 29 -6.95 -11.38 12.72
C ALA A 29 -8.32 -10.94 12.16
N ALA A 30 -9.26 -10.54 13.02
CA ALA A 30 -10.55 -10.01 12.59
C ALA A 30 -10.38 -8.74 11.74
N LEU A 31 -9.52 -7.79 12.17
CA LEU A 31 -9.18 -6.59 11.41
C LEU A 31 -8.52 -6.94 10.07
N SER A 32 -7.59 -7.89 10.06
CA SER A 32 -6.93 -8.34 8.83
C SER A 32 -7.94 -8.91 7.83
N HIS A 33 -8.90 -9.72 8.28
CA HIS A 33 -9.96 -10.26 7.43
C HIS A 33 -10.90 -9.16 6.94
N LEU A 34 -11.23 -8.18 7.78
CA LEU A 34 -12.02 -7.01 7.38
C LEU A 34 -11.31 -6.22 6.28
N PHE A 35 -10.02 -5.90 6.47
CA PHE A 35 -9.25 -5.17 5.46
C PHE A 35 -9.09 -5.96 4.16
N ALA A 36 -8.84 -7.28 4.23
CA ALA A 36 -8.79 -8.13 3.04
C ALA A 36 -10.14 -8.12 2.30
N HIS A 37 -11.27 -8.16 3.03
CA HIS A 37 -12.59 -8.04 2.43
C HIS A 37 -12.79 -6.67 1.77
N VAL A 38 -12.44 -5.57 2.44
CA VAL A 38 -12.57 -4.21 1.88
C VAL A 38 -11.67 -4.05 0.65
N ASN A 39 -10.41 -4.51 0.69
CA ASN A 39 -9.51 -4.49 -0.47
C ASN A 39 -10.13 -5.23 -1.67
N ARG A 40 -10.70 -6.42 -1.44
CA ARG A 40 -11.40 -7.18 -2.48
C ARG A 40 -12.58 -6.38 -3.05
N ARG A 41 -13.37 -5.72 -2.20
CA ARG A 41 -14.51 -4.89 -2.64
C ARG A 41 -14.04 -3.69 -3.45
N VAL A 42 -12.93 -3.04 -3.07
CA VAL A 42 -12.34 -1.95 -3.88
C VAL A 42 -12.00 -2.45 -5.29
N VAL A 43 -11.37 -3.63 -5.40
CA VAL A 43 -11.06 -4.23 -6.70
C VAL A 43 -12.33 -4.58 -7.49
N GLU A 44 -13.33 -5.19 -6.85
CA GLU A 44 -14.61 -5.59 -7.48
C GLU A 44 -15.44 -4.39 -7.95
N TYR A 45 -15.47 -3.30 -7.18
CA TYR A 45 -16.24 -2.09 -7.49
C TYR A 45 -15.44 -1.03 -8.24
N SER A 46 -14.15 -1.24 -8.49
CA SER A 46 -13.39 -0.38 -9.38
C SER A 46 -14.05 -0.32 -10.76
N PRO A 47 -14.03 0.83 -11.43
CA PRO A 47 -14.57 0.93 -12.79
C PRO A 47 -14.06 -0.21 -13.67
N SER A 48 -14.91 -0.81 -14.48
CA SER A 48 -14.56 -1.97 -15.31
C SER A 48 -13.41 -1.70 -16.29
N ASN A 49 -13.10 -0.44 -16.51
CA ASN A 49 -12.00 0.05 -17.31
C ASN A 49 -10.78 0.52 -16.46
N ALA A 50 -10.77 0.36 -15.13
CA ALA A 50 -9.63 0.67 -14.30
C ALA A 50 -8.69 -0.53 -14.16
N VAL A 51 -7.42 -0.26 -13.84
CA VAL A 51 -6.40 -1.30 -13.59
C VAL A 51 -5.99 -1.27 -12.11
N PRO A 52 -6.54 -2.15 -11.28
CA PRO A 52 -6.13 -2.27 -9.88
C PRO A 52 -4.83 -3.04 -9.76
N LEU A 53 -3.84 -2.44 -9.11
CA LEU A 53 -2.51 -3.00 -8.84
C LEU A 53 -2.35 -3.28 -7.35
N HIS A 54 -1.71 -4.38 -6.99
CA HIS A 54 -1.20 -4.62 -5.64
C HIS A 54 0.04 -3.77 -5.40
N ALA A 55 -0.16 -2.49 -5.19
CA ALA A 55 0.89 -1.51 -5.03
C ALA A 55 0.48 -0.48 -3.97
N ALA A 56 1.48 0.14 -3.36
CA ALA A 56 1.28 1.36 -2.59
C ALA A 56 1.40 2.59 -3.47
N ALA A 57 0.85 3.71 -3.01
CA ALA A 57 1.01 5.00 -3.67
C ALA A 57 0.96 6.17 -2.69
N CYS A 58 1.77 7.19 -2.97
CA CYS A 58 1.77 8.49 -2.31
C CYS A 58 1.69 9.61 -3.35
N ALA A 59 1.24 10.80 -2.95
CA ALA A 59 1.22 11.97 -3.81
C ALA A 59 2.24 13.01 -3.34
N TRP A 60 2.93 13.63 -4.28
CA TRP A 60 3.89 14.70 -4.09
C TRP A 60 3.66 15.79 -5.14
N GLN A 61 3.40 17.03 -4.70
CA GLN A 61 3.26 18.20 -5.58
C GLN A 61 2.36 17.96 -6.82
N GLY A 62 1.24 17.28 -6.63
CA GLY A 62 0.26 17.04 -7.69
C GLY A 62 0.51 15.79 -8.55
N ALA A 63 1.56 15.01 -8.27
CA ALA A 63 1.90 13.77 -8.97
C ALA A 63 1.90 12.56 -8.02
N ALA A 64 1.63 11.37 -8.53
CA ALA A 64 1.66 10.13 -7.76
C ALA A 64 2.99 9.37 -7.96
N VAL A 65 3.48 8.81 -6.86
CA VAL A 65 4.53 7.80 -6.79
C VAL A 65 3.85 6.46 -6.53
N VAL A 66 4.00 5.50 -7.42
CA VAL A 66 3.49 4.14 -7.25
C VAL A 66 4.64 3.21 -6.87
N ILE A 67 4.45 2.45 -5.80
CA ILE A 67 5.48 1.59 -5.21
C ILE A 67 5.00 0.13 -5.33
N ALA A 68 5.58 -0.58 -6.28
CA ALA A 68 5.34 -1.99 -6.56
C ALA A 68 6.38 -2.90 -5.88
N GLY A 69 6.11 -4.17 -5.83
CA GLY A 69 7.03 -5.20 -5.32
C GLY A 69 6.31 -6.32 -4.58
N ALA A 70 6.99 -7.43 -4.38
CA ALA A 70 6.45 -8.61 -3.74
C ALA A 70 5.96 -8.33 -2.29
N SER A 71 5.13 -9.23 -1.76
CA SER A 71 4.77 -9.16 -0.34
C SER A 71 6.02 -9.24 0.54
N GLY A 72 6.15 -8.32 1.50
CA GLY A 72 7.33 -8.23 2.36
C GLY A 72 8.51 -7.44 1.79
N SER A 73 8.38 -6.85 0.59
CA SER A 73 9.44 -6.03 -0.02
C SER A 73 9.67 -4.67 0.66
N GLY A 74 8.84 -4.30 1.64
CA GLY A 74 8.95 -3.03 2.37
C GLY A 74 8.01 -1.93 1.86
N LYS A 75 7.05 -2.20 0.95
CA LYS A 75 6.11 -1.19 0.42
C LYS A 75 5.43 -0.34 1.50
N SER A 76 4.74 -0.98 2.46
CA SER A 76 4.04 -0.23 3.53
C SER A 76 5.02 0.53 4.44
N THR A 77 6.24 0.01 4.64
CA THR A 77 7.28 0.67 5.45
C THR A 77 7.75 1.96 4.76
N ILE A 78 8.14 1.86 3.48
CA ILE A 78 8.59 3.03 2.71
C ILE A 78 7.45 4.05 2.54
N THR A 79 6.20 3.57 2.37
CA THR A 79 5.01 4.44 2.31
C THR A 79 4.83 5.22 3.61
N ALA A 80 4.92 4.56 4.78
CA ALA A 80 4.86 5.23 6.08
C ALA A 80 5.97 6.28 6.23
N GLY A 81 7.19 5.95 5.82
CA GLY A 81 8.33 6.88 5.83
C GLY A 81 8.10 8.10 4.93
N LEU A 82 7.66 7.90 3.69
CA LEU A 82 7.37 8.98 2.75
C LEU A 82 6.24 9.90 3.24
N VAL A 83 5.16 9.31 3.78
CA VAL A 83 4.04 10.10 4.34
C VAL A 83 4.49 10.87 5.59
N SER A 84 5.37 10.33 6.40
CA SER A 84 5.98 11.03 7.52
C SER A 84 6.87 12.21 7.07
N ARG A 85 7.43 12.16 5.87
CA ARG A 85 8.22 13.24 5.25
C ARG A 85 7.36 14.24 4.45
N GLY A 86 6.02 14.13 4.51
CA GLY A 86 5.10 15.11 3.93
C GLY A 86 4.46 14.73 2.61
N LEU A 87 4.75 13.55 2.02
CA LEU A 87 3.97 13.05 0.89
C LEU A 87 2.56 12.68 1.36
N SER A 88 1.53 12.99 0.57
CA SER A 88 0.17 12.63 0.94
C SER A 88 -0.12 11.17 0.60
N TYR A 89 -0.74 10.45 1.54
CA TYR A 89 -1.10 9.05 1.37
C TYR A 89 -2.21 8.86 0.35
N LEU A 90 -2.02 7.95 -0.60
CA LEU A 90 -3.06 7.48 -1.52
C LEU A 90 -3.55 6.08 -1.14
N THR A 91 -2.64 5.10 -1.01
CA THR A 91 -2.94 3.72 -0.63
C THR A 91 -1.65 2.97 -0.26
N ASP A 92 -1.78 1.86 0.48
CA ASP A 92 -0.66 0.93 0.72
C ASP A 92 -0.90 -0.50 0.20
N GLU A 93 -2.04 -0.73 -0.49
CA GLU A 93 -2.43 -2.09 -0.90
C GLU A 93 -3.04 -2.17 -2.30
N VAL A 94 -3.97 -1.27 -2.65
CA VAL A 94 -4.70 -1.30 -3.92
C VAL A 94 -4.60 0.05 -4.61
N ALA A 95 -3.67 0.18 -5.55
CA ALA A 95 -3.55 1.34 -6.42
C ALA A 95 -4.44 1.14 -7.66
N VAL A 96 -5.54 1.88 -7.73
CA VAL A 96 -6.47 1.82 -8.88
C VAL A 96 -6.07 2.85 -9.91
N VAL A 97 -5.51 2.38 -11.03
CA VAL A 97 -5.08 3.25 -12.14
C VAL A 97 -6.25 3.50 -13.10
N ASN A 98 -6.56 4.77 -13.33
CA ASN A 98 -7.49 5.19 -14.38
C ASN A 98 -6.80 5.09 -15.75
N PRO A 99 -7.37 4.36 -16.73
CA PRO A 99 -6.73 4.14 -18.03
C PRO A 99 -6.74 5.37 -18.96
N VAL A 100 -7.58 6.36 -18.69
CA VAL A 100 -7.71 7.53 -19.56
C VAL A 100 -6.56 8.52 -19.30
N ASP A 101 -6.40 8.93 -18.07
CA ASP A 101 -5.46 9.96 -17.62
C ASP A 101 -4.28 9.43 -16.79
N LEU A 102 -4.23 8.12 -16.56
CA LEU A 102 -3.20 7.41 -15.79
C LEU A 102 -3.05 7.93 -14.35
N THR A 103 -4.15 8.40 -13.77
CA THR A 103 -4.19 8.83 -12.37
C THR A 103 -4.42 7.65 -11.43
N VAL A 104 -3.97 7.79 -10.18
CA VAL A 104 -4.31 6.90 -9.06
C VAL A 104 -5.21 7.64 -8.09
N ALA A 105 -6.39 7.07 -7.82
CA ALA A 105 -7.35 7.60 -6.87
C ALA A 105 -6.96 7.25 -5.42
N PRO A 106 -7.25 8.14 -4.44
CA PRO A 106 -7.07 7.82 -3.04
C PRO A 106 -7.95 6.64 -2.60
N TYR A 107 -7.33 5.70 -1.90
CA TYR A 107 -8.00 4.64 -1.15
C TYR A 107 -7.45 4.65 0.28
N ALA A 108 -8.00 5.54 1.09
CA ALA A 108 -7.52 5.79 2.44
C ALA A 108 -8.06 4.74 3.43
N LYS A 109 -7.23 3.79 3.79
CA LYS A 109 -7.39 2.88 4.92
C LYS A 109 -6.19 3.02 5.86
N PRO A 110 -6.25 2.52 7.10
CA PRO A 110 -5.05 2.43 7.94
C PRO A 110 -3.95 1.62 7.25
N LEU A 111 -2.70 2.13 7.29
CA LEU A 111 -1.53 1.37 6.82
C LEU A 111 -1.34 0.14 7.70
N THR A 112 -1.11 -1.00 7.06
CA THR A 112 -0.82 -2.25 7.77
C THR A 112 0.68 -2.47 7.86
N ILE A 113 1.26 -2.32 9.06
CA ILE A 113 2.68 -2.45 9.32
C ILE A 113 2.96 -3.76 10.06
N LYS A 114 3.69 -4.66 9.41
CA LYS A 114 4.11 -5.94 9.99
C LYS A 114 5.23 -5.75 11.03
N SER A 115 5.36 -6.69 11.96
CA SER A 115 6.32 -6.62 13.07
C SER A 115 7.78 -6.42 12.65
N GLY A 116 8.20 -6.93 11.50
CA GLY A 116 9.54 -6.71 10.97
C GLY A 116 9.91 -5.25 10.71
N SER A 117 8.93 -4.37 10.55
CA SER A 117 9.15 -2.93 10.33
C SER A 117 9.01 -2.08 11.60
N TRP A 118 8.61 -2.67 12.73
CA TRP A 118 8.40 -1.91 13.96
C TRP A 118 9.64 -1.18 14.48
N PRO A 119 10.85 -1.77 14.45
CA PRO A 119 12.04 -1.07 14.93
C PRO A 119 12.29 0.23 14.17
N VAL A 120 12.16 0.23 12.84
CA VAL A 120 12.44 1.42 12.01
C VAL A 120 11.30 2.44 12.01
N LEU A 121 10.10 2.05 12.47
CA LEU A 121 8.93 2.90 12.62
C LEU A 121 8.52 3.09 14.10
N ALA A 122 9.45 2.90 15.04
CA ALA A 122 9.15 2.93 16.48
C ALA A 122 8.48 4.23 16.93
N GLY A 123 8.86 5.37 16.34
CA GLY A 123 8.24 6.68 16.58
C GLY A 123 6.78 6.80 16.13
N LEU A 124 6.31 5.86 15.32
CA LEU A 124 4.94 5.82 14.79
C LEU A 124 4.07 4.74 15.48
N ARG A 125 4.56 4.16 16.58
CA ARG A 125 3.82 3.12 17.30
C ARG A 125 2.42 3.60 17.67
N PRO A 126 1.34 2.89 17.28
CA PRO A 126 -0.01 3.27 17.64
C PRO A 126 -0.21 3.25 19.15
N ILE A 127 -0.91 4.26 19.66
CA ILE A 127 -1.42 4.24 21.03
C ILE A 127 -2.65 3.33 21.02
N VAL A 128 -2.59 2.20 21.73
CA VAL A 128 -3.71 1.28 21.89
C VAL A 128 -4.39 1.51 23.23
N PRO A 129 -5.73 1.45 23.32
CA PRO A 129 -6.44 1.50 24.59
C PRO A 129 -6.00 0.35 25.53
N GLU A 130 -5.95 0.60 26.84
CA GLU A 130 -5.58 -0.42 27.84
C GLU A 130 -6.44 -1.70 27.73
N SER A 131 -7.71 -1.55 27.36
CA SER A 131 -8.64 -2.67 27.17
C SER A 131 -8.21 -3.70 26.10
N ILE A 132 -7.27 -3.33 25.22
CA ILE A 132 -6.72 -4.22 24.20
C ILE A 132 -5.20 -4.31 24.23
N ALA A 133 -4.55 -3.73 25.25
CA ALA A 133 -3.09 -3.72 25.39
C ALA A 133 -2.48 -5.11 25.54
N ASP A 134 -3.23 -6.05 26.15
CA ASP A 134 -2.81 -7.44 26.37
C ASP A 134 -3.00 -8.33 25.13
N VAL A 135 -3.59 -7.78 24.06
CA VAL A 135 -3.79 -8.54 22.83
C VAL A 135 -2.47 -8.64 22.09
N THR A 136 -2.06 -9.88 21.77
CA THR A 136 -0.87 -10.12 20.93
C THR A 136 -1.06 -9.51 19.55
N MET A 137 -0.46 -8.35 19.33
CA MET A 137 -0.51 -7.66 18.06
C MET A 137 0.57 -8.20 17.13
N THR A 138 0.19 -8.69 15.97
CA THR A 138 1.12 -9.11 14.92
C THR A 138 1.36 -8.01 13.87
N GLN A 139 0.52 -6.98 13.89
CA GLN A 139 0.52 -5.86 12.94
C GLN A 139 0.09 -4.58 13.64
N TRP A 140 0.65 -3.45 13.21
CA TRP A 140 0.11 -2.14 13.54
C TRP A 140 -0.81 -1.65 12.42
N HIS A 141 -1.83 -0.90 12.79
CA HIS A 141 -2.72 -0.20 11.88
C HIS A 141 -2.57 1.30 12.12
N LEU A 142 -1.77 1.97 11.28
CA LEU A 142 -1.49 3.39 11.39
C LEU A 142 -2.51 4.19 10.60
N ALA A 143 -3.21 5.13 11.25
CA ALA A 143 -4.06 6.06 10.55
C ALA A 143 -3.19 7.06 9.76
N PRO A 144 -3.30 7.14 8.42
CA PRO A 144 -2.45 8.03 7.64
C PRO A 144 -2.67 9.52 7.97
N THR A 145 -3.81 9.87 8.54
CA THR A 145 -4.11 11.23 9.04
C THR A 145 -3.27 11.65 10.25
N GLN A 146 -2.57 10.71 10.90
CA GLN A 146 -1.64 10.99 12.00
C GLN A 146 -0.21 11.25 11.51
N LEU A 147 0.06 11.04 10.23
CA LEU A 147 1.36 11.28 9.60
C LEU A 147 1.38 12.69 8.97
N ALA A 148 2.56 13.29 8.85
CA ALA A 148 2.73 14.69 8.43
C ALA A 148 2.10 15.02 7.07
N GLY A 149 2.16 14.10 6.10
CA GLY A 149 1.60 14.29 4.76
C GLY A 149 0.09 14.08 4.67
N GLY A 150 -0.53 13.50 5.70
CA GLY A 150 -1.97 13.23 5.70
C GLY A 150 -2.43 12.35 4.55
N VAL A 151 -3.67 12.56 4.11
CA VAL A 151 -4.32 11.80 3.03
C VAL A 151 -4.58 12.71 1.83
N ALA A 152 -4.27 12.23 0.63
CA ALA A 152 -4.63 12.91 -0.60
C ALA A 152 -6.15 12.90 -0.80
N THR A 153 -6.70 14.00 -1.29
CA THR A 153 -8.16 14.20 -1.46
C THR A 153 -8.63 14.05 -2.91
N ALA A 154 -7.71 13.93 -3.86
CA ALA A 154 -7.99 13.83 -5.29
C ALA A 154 -7.10 12.77 -5.96
N PRO A 155 -7.48 12.25 -7.14
CA PRO A 155 -6.60 11.44 -7.98
C PRO A 155 -5.39 12.25 -8.46
N HIS A 156 -4.23 11.57 -8.59
CA HIS A 156 -2.99 12.18 -9.08
C HIS A 156 -2.41 11.37 -10.23
N PRO A 157 -1.90 12.03 -11.31
CA PRO A 157 -1.22 11.35 -12.41
C PRO A 157 0.07 10.70 -11.92
N VAL A 158 0.33 9.49 -12.37
CA VAL A 158 1.54 8.76 -11.99
C VAL A 158 2.75 9.35 -12.72
N ARG A 159 3.73 9.81 -11.94
CA ARG A 159 5.00 10.32 -12.44
C ARG A 159 6.17 9.40 -12.19
N LEU A 160 6.14 8.68 -11.06
CA LEU A 160 7.22 7.79 -10.65
C LEU A 160 6.68 6.39 -10.32
N LEU A 161 7.34 5.38 -10.87
CA LEU A 161 7.12 3.98 -10.59
C LEU A 161 8.37 3.40 -9.94
N LEU A 162 8.22 2.88 -8.73
CA LEU A 162 9.30 2.27 -7.96
C LEU A 162 9.05 0.77 -7.79
N ARG A 163 10.03 -0.07 -8.14
CA ARG A 163 10.09 -1.45 -7.66
C ARG A 163 10.88 -1.47 -6.37
N CYS A 164 10.21 -1.74 -5.26
CA CYS A 164 10.79 -1.67 -3.93
C CYS A 164 11.27 -3.04 -3.47
N ARG A 165 12.50 -3.11 -2.96
CA ARG A 165 13.07 -4.29 -2.32
C ARG A 165 13.92 -3.89 -1.11
N TRP A 166 13.42 -4.20 0.08
CA TRP A 166 14.24 -4.11 1.29
C TRP A 166 15.24 -5.26 1.36
N GLN A 167 16.48 -4.93 1.73
CA GLN A 167 17.55 -5.89 1.94
C GLN A 167 18.44 -5.41 3.07
N HIS A 168 18.49 -6.19 4.15
CA HIS A 168 19.27 -5.85 5.35
C HIS A 168 20.73 -5.51 4.99
N GLY A 169 21.23 -4.37 5.52
CA GLY A 169 22.61 -3.94 5.33
C GLY A 169 22.98 -3.46 3.91
N SER A 170 22.03 -3.44 2.98
CA SER A 170 22.29 -2.87 1.66
C SER A 170 22.35 -1.35 1.69
N PRO A 171 23.25 -0.72 0.92
CA PRO A 171 23.14 0.70 0.64
C PRO A 171 21.85 0.99 -0.15
N THR A 172 21.37 2.23 -0.04
CA THR A 172 20.24 2.70 -0.86
C THR A 172 20.70 2.91 -2.29
N LEU A 173 20.03 2.21 -3.21
CA LEU A 173 20.32 2.26 -4.65
C LEU A 173 19.04 2.50 -5.43
N LEU A 174 19.01 3.58 -6.19
CA LEU A 174 18.00 3.87 -7.20
C LEU A 174 18.60 3.64 -8.59
N ARG A 175 18.09 2.65 -9.33
CA ARG A 175 18.57 2.29 -10.67
C ARG A 175 17.44 2.39 -11.67
N PRO A 176 17.59 3.13 -12.78
CA PRO A 176 16.61 3.13 -13.85
C PRO A 176 16.34 1.71 -14.34
N VAL A 177 15.08 1.39 -14.61
CA VAL A 177 14.67 0.08 -15.15
C VAL A 177 14.14 0.20 -16.57
N SER A 178 14.20 -0.91 -17.33
CA SER A 178 13.60 -0.95 -18.65
C SER A 178 12.06 -0.91 -18.53
N ARG A 179 11.42 -0.15 -19.42
CA ARG A 179 9.95 -0.08 -19.47
C ARG A 179 9.29 -1.45 -19.63
N ALA A 180 9.89 -2.32 -20.48
CA ALA A 180 9.36 -3.66 -20.69
C ALA A 180 9.42 -4.54 -19.43
N GLY A 181 10.55 -4.50 -18.69
CA GLY A 181 10.68 -5.21 -17.42
C GLY A 181 9.67 -4.73 -16.41
N LEU A 182 9.48 -3.40 -16.31
CA LEU A 182 8.49 -2.82 -15.40
C LEU A 182 7.05 -3.24 -15.73
N VAL A 183 6.66 -3.26 -17.02
CA VAL A 183 5.32 -3.71 -17.44
C VAL A 183 5.07 -5.15 -17.01
N LEU A 184 6.05 -6.03 -17.16
CA LEU A 184 5.94 -7.43 -16.72
C LEU A 184 5.75 -7.52 -15.20
N ASP A 185 6.50 -6.77 -14.42
CA ASP A 185 6.38 -6.77 -12.95
C ASP A 185 5.02 -6.23 -12.50
N LEU A 186 4.59 -5.11 -13.05
CA LEU A 186 3.26 -4.55 -12.76
C LEU A 186 2.13 -5.52 -13.18
N ALA A 187 2.32 -6.26 -14.27
CA ALA A 187 1.36 -7.28 -14.71
C ALA A 187 1.23 -8.44 -13.72
N LEU A 188 2.31 -8.79 -13.02
CA LEU A 188 2.30 -9.78 -11.94
C LEU A 188 1.60 -9.27 -10.68
N ASP A 189 1.65 -7.96 -10.43
CA ASP A 189 1.02 -7.29 -9.30
C ASP A 189 -0.44 -6.88 -9.58
N MET A 190 -0.99 -7.15 -10.77
CA MET A 190 -2.40 -6.88 -11.06
C MET A 190 -3.33 -7.78 -10.24
N PHE A 191 -4.35 -7.18 -9.63
CA PHE A 191 -5.53 -7.94 -9.21
C PHE A 191 -6.29 -8.38 -10.45
N ARG A 192 -6.21 -9.68 -10.79
CA ARG A 192 -6.71 -10.25 -12.03
C ARG A 192 -8.25 -10.23 -12.12
N PRO A 193 -8.86 -9.40 -12.93
CA PRO A 193 -10.18 -9.70 -13.47
C PRO A 193 -10.02 -10.75 -14.58
N ARG A 194 -10.84 -11.79 -14.55
CA ARG A 194 -10.74 -13.02 -15.36
C ARG A 194 -10.75 -12.87 -16.89
N GLN A 195 -10.86 -11.65 -17.50
CA GLN A 195 -11.21 -11.55 -18.91
C GLN A 195 -10.58 -10.44 -19.76
N ARG A 196 -9.60 -9.62 -19.31
CA ARG A 196 -9.13 -8.47 -20.10
C ARG A 196 -7.62 -8.20 -20.09
N ILE A 197 -6.78 -9.23 -20.03
CA ILE A 197 -5.31 -9.09 -19.95
C ILE A 197 -4.71 -8.20 -21.06
N PRO A 198 -5.04 -8.32 -22.36
CA PRO A 198 -4.39 -7.52 -23.40
C PRO A 198 -4.57 -6.01 -23.23
N TRP A 199 -5.79 -5.58 -22.91
CA TRP A 199 -6.10 -4.17 -22.71
C TRP A 199 -5.40 -3.59 -21.46
N GLN A 200 -5.33 -4.36 -20.39
CA GLN A 200 -4.63 -3.94 -19.17
C GLN A 200 -3.12 -3.79 -19.40
N LEU A 201 -2.51 -4.67 -20.19
CA LEU A 201 -1.10 -4.55 -20.59
C LEU A 201 -0.85 -3.28 -21.40
N GLU A 202 -1.78 -2.87 -22.27
CA GLU A 202 -1.68 -1.60 -22.99
C GLU A 202 -1.69 -0.40 -22.02
N VAL A 203 -2.57 -0.40 -21.02
CA VAL A 203 -2.58 0.65 -19.97
C VAL A 203 -1.26 0.67 -19.20
N LEU A 204 -0.74 -0.50 -18.80
CA LEU A 204 0.56 -0.59 -18.11
C LEU A 204 1.71 -0.11 -18.99
N ALA A 205 1.68 -0.42 -20.28
CA ALA A 205 2.70 0.06 -21.23
C ALA A 205 2.67 1.59 -21.37
N ARG A 206 1.47 2.18 -21.46
CA ARG A 206 1.29 3.65 -21.45
C ARG A 206 1.77 4.26 -20.13
N LEU A 207 1.43 3.64 -19.00
CA LEU A 207 1.88 4.07 -17.68
C LEU A 207 3.42 4.08 -17.59
N ALA A 208 4.06 2.97 -17.99
CA ALA A 208 5.53 2.85 -18.02
C ALA A 208 6.20 3.80 -19.03
N ALA A 209 5.51 4.15 -20.13
CA ALA A 209 6.03 5.10 -21.11
C ALA A 209 5.99 6.54 -20.60
N GLY A 210 4.96 6.90 -19.83
CA GLY A 210 4.71 8.25 -19.32
C GLY A 210 5.33 8.54 -17.94
N SER A 211 5.97 7.57 -17.30
CA SER A 211 6.53 7.71 -15.96
C SER A 211 8.03 7.45 -15.92
N LEU A 212 8.70 8.03 -14.94
CA LEU A 212 10.03 7.60 -14.50
C LEU A 212 9.93 6.24 -13.83
N ALA A 213 10.92 5.38 -14.02
CA ALA A 213 10.91 4.02 -13.51
C ALA A 213 12.25 3.61 -12.91
N TYR A 214 12.22 3.21 -11.64
CA TYR A 214 13.41 2.84 -10.88
C TYR A 214 13.22 1.59 -10.04
N ASP A 215 14.30 0.81 -9.93
CA ASP A 215 14.48 -0.17 -8.85
C ASP A 215 15.04 0.55 -7.64
N LEU A 216 14.35 0.38 -6.51
CA LEU A 216 14.83 0.79 -5.20
C LEU A 216 15.25 -0.45 -4.40
N VAL A 217 16.54 -0.60 -4.15
CA VAL A 217 17.07 -1.52 -3.14
C VAL A 217 17.52 -0.70 -1.96
N TYR A 218 17.13 -1.06 -0.74
CA TYR A 218 17.47 -0.28 0.44
C TYR A 218 17.59 -1.15 1.70
N GLY A 219 18.46 -0.76 2.60
CA GLY A 219 18.62 -1.34 3.93
C GLY A 219 18.21 -0.39 5.06
N ASP A 220 18.30 0.92 4.78
CA ASP A 220 17.89 1.98 5.69
C ASP A 220 16.66 2.73 5.15
N LEU A 221 15.70 3.06 6.03
CA LEU A 221 14.44 3.70 5.65
C LEU A 221 14.63 5.20 5.39
N ASP A 222 15.42 5.87 6.23
CA ASP A 222 15.64 7.30 6.13
C ASP A 222 16.42 7.65 4.85
N ASP A 223 17.50 6.92 4.57
CA ASP A 223 18.26 7.06 3.33
C ASP A 223 17.39 6.81 2.10
N ALA A 224 16.51 5.79 2.15
CA ALA A 224 15.64 5.45 1.03
C ALA A 224 14.58 6.53 0.77
N THR A 225 13.94 7.03 1.82
CA THR A 225 12.92 8.08 1.69
C THR A 225 13.52 9.40 1.25
N GLU A 226 14.72 9.74 1.73
CA GLU A 226 15.47 10.92 1.29
C GLU A 226 15.83 10.84 -0.19
N ALA A 227 16.40 9.72 -0.65
CA ALA A 227 16.73 9.51 -2.05
C ALA A 227 15.52 9.60 -2.99
N ILE A 228 14.33 9.13 -2.55
CA ILE A 228 13.10 9.28 -3.33
C ILE A 228 12.66 10.75 -3.39
N VAL A 229 12.68 11.47 -2.26
CA VAL A 229 12.30 12.89 -2.23
C VAL A 229 13.25 13.70 -3.11
N GLU A 230 14.57 13.51 -2.99
CA GLU A 230 15.54 14.16 -3.87
C GLU A 230 15.30 13.88 -5.36
N LEU A 231 14.94 12.63 -5.71
CA LEU A 231 14.60 12.29 -7.10
C LEU A 231 13.37 13.07 -7.58
N LEU A 232 12.34 13.19 -6.73
CA LEU A 232 11.11 13.90 -7.05
C LEU A 232 11.29 15.43 -7.17
N GLU A 233 12.25 15.98 -6.44
CA GLU A 233 12.57 17.42 -6.50
C GLU A 233 13.40 17.82 -7.73
N ARG A 234 14.15 16.87 -8.29
CA ARG A 234 15.00 17.12 -9.48
C ARG A 234 14.23 17.06 -10.80
N GLU A 235 13.09 16.37 -10.81
CA GLU A 235 12.31 16.05 -12.02
C GLU A 235 11.02 16.88 -12.12
#